data_67010d468926049c683873bef0f0ca40
#
_entry.id   67010d468926049c683873bef0f0ca40
#
_cell.length_a   1.000
_cell.length_b   1.000
_cell.length_c   1.000
_cell.angle_alpha   90.00
_cell.angle_beta   90.00
_cell.angle_gamma   90.00
#
_symmetry.space_group_name_H-M   'P 1'
#
loop_
_entity.id
_entity.type
_entity.pdbx_description
1 polymer ?
#
loop_
_entity_poly.entity_id
_entity_poly.type
_entity_poly.pdbx_seq_one_letter_code
_entity_poly.pdbx_strand_id
1 'polypeptide(L)'
;MENEILNFSDRDEEISTEIKTRERRVYSDKSDRSIYELVRQYQRGNLELQPEFQRLSVWDSTKESRLIESVFLEVPIPIIYLSEESDGKFSVIDGQQRLNTFFKFNKNELKLSKLVIFTELNGKWFRDIPKEFQEKFESSTLRIIEIRKESDPDVKFEIFERLNTGAVPLNSQELRNCIYRGKYNELLRDLSEDKDFQFLLGLDRPHSRMYDRELILRFFSFYRNTERNYKPSMKQFLNKEMEQYRHLDNDEEHRLRKLFRKSVKLSKTLFWDKAFRRFMKTRDTNGKWEANKINKALFDVVMYGFTRYEESQIVPNSDSIREGLIHLMTNDDDFLDAISTYTDNKNKIEVRFEKWFSELKEIVTQSVEPRCFDLQYKKELWESDPTCTICGQRIHLIDDGEIDHIDHYWCGGKTLPSNARLTHRYCNRARSREIKGVKVINKTESSHNEPDYVKTYREMLKNPDSLPSRMKKYIDQVGSVTLRGLKRECVQRLGCKIETSGSIGASLRVLKLDGHVTITGRAEDKKVFSTRTSK
;
A
#
# COMPACT_ATOMS: atom_id res chain seq x y z
N MET A 1 11.51 0.90 11.06
CA MET A 1 10.08 0.73 11.40
C MET A 1 9.28 1.45 10.35
N GLU A 2 9.30 0.90 9.14
CA GLU A 2 8.78 1.55 7.95
C GLU A 2 7.90 0.55 7.22
N ASN A 3 6.66 0.97 6.93
CA ASN A 3 5.81 0.41 5.91
C ASN A 3 5.07 -0.92 6.14
N GLU A 4 4.64 -1.23 7.36
CA GLU A 4 3.62 -2.29 7.58
C GLU A 4 2.16 -1.79 7.46
N ILE A 5 1.93 -0.55 7.00
CA ILE A 5 0.61 0.10 7.15
C ILE A 5 -0.31 -0.14 5.95
N LEU A 6 0.21 -0.51 4.79
CA LEU A 6 -0.61 -0.75 3.60
C LEU A 6 -0.45 -2.18 3.08
N ASN A 7 -1.33 -3.07 3.51
CA ASN A 7 -1.56 -4.33 2.81
C ASN A 7 -2.37 -4.03 1.54
N PHE A 8 -1.69 -4.02 0.39
CA PHE A 8 -2.36 -4.18 -0.89
C PHE A 8 -2.73 -5.66 -1.02
N SER A 9 -3.91 -5.97 -1.55
CA SER A 9 -4.35 -7.35 -1.73
C SER A 9 -3.54 -8.01 -2.84
N ASP A 10 -2.39 -8.60 -2.50
CA ASP A 10 -1.51 -9.32 -3.43
C ASP A 10 -1.91 -10.81 -3.57
N ARG A 11 -3.19 -11.12 -3.67
CA ARG A 11 -3.66 -12.43 -4.14
C ARG A 11 -4.28 -12.29 -5.53
N ASP A 12 -3.55 -11.65 -6.43
CA ASP A 12 -3.77 -11.81 -7.87
C ASP A 12 -2.99 -13.08 -8.27
N GLU A 13 -3.60 -14.26 -8.12
CA GLU A 13 -3.08 -15.46 -8.76
C GLU A 13 -3.18 -15.23 -10.26
N GLU A 14 -2.01 -15.07 -10.89
CA GLU A 14 -1.89 -14.99 -12.34
C GLU A 14 -2.47 -16.26 -12.97
N ILE A 15 -3.71 -16.17 -13.45
CA ILE A 15 -4.23 -17.17 -14.37
C ILE A 15 -3.42 -17.00 -15.65
N SER A 16 -2.52 -17.95 -15.92
CA SER A 16 -1.80 -18.05 -17.18
C SER A 16 -2.81 -18.34 -18.29
N THR A 17 -3.35 -17.28 -18.89
CA THR A 17 -4.10 -17.41 -20.13
C THR A 17 -3.11 -17.78 -21.24
N GLU A 18 -3.40 -18.85 -21.98
CA GLU A 18 -2.68 -19.24 -23.18
C GLU A 18 -2.49 -18.02 -24.09
N ILE A 19 -1.26 -17.56 -24.14
CA ILE A 19 -0.85 -16.43 -24.94
C ILE A 19 -0.79 -16.93 -26.37
N LYS A 20 -1.69 -16.47 -27.23
CA LYS A 20 -1.60 -16.70 -28.67
C LYS A 20 -0.19 -16.36 -29.13
N THR A 21 0.50 -17.35 -29.65
CA THR A 21 1.86 -17.30 -30.19
C THR A 21 1.94 -16.32 -31.36
N ARG A 22 2.09 -15.03 -31.10
CA ARG A 22 2.84 -14.17 -32.00
C ARG A 22 4.31 -14.58 -31.86
N GLU A 23 5.05 -14.68 -32.95
CA GLU A 23 6.50 -14.90 -32.90
C GLU A 23 7.15 -13.76 -32.12
N ARG A 24 7.29 -13.97 -30.79
CA ARG A 24 7.94 -13.01 -29.89
C ARG A 24 9.42 -13.27 -29.96
N ARG A 25 10.17 -12.33 -30.53
CA ARG A 25 11.61 -12.46 -30.72
C ARG A 25 12.37 -11.63 -29.70
N VAL A 26 13.37 -12.28 -29.09
CA VAL A 26 14.40 -11.60 -28.29
C VAL A 26 15.63 -11.49 -29.17
N TYR A 27 16.10 -10.30 -29.35
CA TYR A 27 17.40 -10.04 -29.95
C TYR A 27 18.38 -9.71 -28.81
N SER A 28 19.42 -10.51 -28.68
CA SER A 28 20.44 -10.31 -27.65
C SER A 28 21.83 -10.52 -28.20
N ASP A 29 22.74 -9.64 -27.83
CA ASP A 29 24.16 -9.76 -28.10
C ASP A 29 24.89 -10.12 -26.82
N LYS A 30 25.97 -10.89 -26.98
CA LYS A 30 26.85 -11.31 -25.88
C LYS A 30 28.23 -10.73 -26.13
N SER A 31 28.76 -10.02 -25.15
CA SER A 31 30.09 -9.43 -25.23
C SER A 31 30.81 -9.57 -23.89
N ASP A 32 32.13 -9.57 -23.96
CA ASP A 32 33.00 -9.42 -22.79
C ASP A 32 33.56 -8.00 -22.82
N ARG A 33 33.30 -7.21 -21.79
CA ARG A 33 33.77 -5.83 -21.68
C ARG A 33 34.62 -5.65 -20.43
N SER A 34 35.71 -4.90 -20.57
CA SER A 34 36.53 -4.55 -19.41
C SER A 34 35.81 -3.60 -18.47
N ILE A 35 36.15 -3.65 -17.18
CA ILE A 35 35.66 -2.70 -16.20
C ILE A 35 35.97 -1.26 -16.65
N TYR A 36 37.14 -1.02 -17.19
CA TYR A 36 37.55 0.29 -17.75
C TYR A 36 36.60 0.77 -18.84
N GLU A 37 36.22 -0.09 -19.77
CA GLU A 37 35.27 0.27 -20.83
C GLU A 37 33.90 0.64 -20.27
N LEU A 38 33.37 -0.13 -19.31
CA LEU A 38 32.09 0.14 -18.66
C LEU A 38 32.10 1.44 -17.84
N VAL A 39 33.20 1.72 -17.15
CA VAL A 39 33.41 3.01 -16.44
C VAL A 39 33.37 4.18 -17.43
N ARG A 40 34.03 4.06 -18.56
CA ARG A 40 34.01 5.11 -19.61
C ARG A 40 32.63 5.32 -20.21
N GLN A 41 31.89 4.24 -20.47
CA GLN A 41 30.52 4.34 -20.98
C GLN A 41 29.61 5.04 -19.95
N TYR A 42 29.76 4.73 -18.67
CA TYR A 42 29.02 5.41 -17.60
C TYR A 42 29.38 6.90 -17.50
N GLN A 43 30.67 7.24 -17.55
CA GLN A 43 31.13 8.63 -17.50
C GLN A 43 30.65 9.48 -18.70
N ARG A 44 30.49 8.85 -19.87
CA ARG A 44 29.95 9.51 -21.08
C ARG A 44 28.43 9.59 -21.11
N GLY A 45 27.73 9.02 -20.12
CA GLY A 45 26.27 8.95 -20.08
C GLY A 45 25.65 7.98 -21.08
N ASN A 46 26.46 7.05 -21.64
CA ASN A 46 25.98 5.98 -22.54
C ASN A 46 25.49 4.73 -21.78
N LEU A 47 25.89 4.59 -20.52
CA LEU A 47 25.42 3.55 -19.61
C LEU A 47 24.81 4.21 -18.39
N GLU A 48 23.54 3.94 -18.14
CA GLU A 48 22.79 4.58 -17.06
C GLU A 48 22.50 3.57 -15.94
N LEU A 49 22.95 3.90 -14.72
CA LEU A 49 22.47 3.28 -13.50
C LEU A 49 21.15 3.91 -13.09
N GLN A 50 20.25 3.13 -12.52
CA GLN A 50 18.94 3.61 -12.08
C GLN A 50 19.00 4.14 -10.64
N PRO A 51 18.91 5.46 -10.39
CA PRO A 51 19.04 6.03 -9.06
C PRO A 51 17.92 5.60 -8.09
N GLU A 52 16.74 5.32 -8.63
CA GLU A 52 15.54 5.00 -7.84
C GLU A 52 15.64 3.65 -7.12
N PHE A 53 16.45 2.73 -7.62
CA PHE A 53 16.70 1.43 -6.98
C PHE A 53 17.82 1.44 -5.94
N GLN A 54 18.62 2.50 -5.89
CA GLN A 54 19.68 2.63 -4.87
C GLN A 54 19.11 2.77 -3.45
N ARG A 55 17.81 3.10 -3.31
CA ARG A 55 17.17 3.33 -2.01
C ARG A 55 16.76 2.06 -1.28
N LEU A 56 16.60 0.92 -1.96
CA LEU A 56 16.00 -0.29 -1.36
C LEU A 56 16.99 -1.37 -0.92
N SER A 57 18.20 -1.40 -1.46
CA SER A 57 19.23 -2.40 -1.10
C SER A 57 20.60 -1.90 -1.48
N VAL A 58 21.11 -0.92 -0.76
CA VAL A 58 22.51 -0.53 -0.89
C VAL A 58 23.36 -1.60 -0.22
N TRP A 59 24.30 -2.20 -0.97
CA TRP A 59 25.30 -3.06 -0.38
C TRP A 59 26.11 -2.28 0.66
N ASP A 60 26.40 -2.91 1.78
CA ASP A 60 27.35 -2.34 2.74
C ASP A 60 28.78 -2.37 2.17
N SER A 61 29.65 -1.53 2.73
CA SER A 61 31.04 -1.43 2.29
C SER A 61 31.80 -2.77 2.36
N THR A 62 31.35 -3.70 3.19
CA THR A 62 31.93 -5.03 3.31
C THR A 62 31.63 -5.88 2.09
N LYS A 63 30.37 -5.89 1.62
CA LYS A 63 29.97 -6.61 0.41
C LYS A 63 30.59 -5.99 -0.83
N GLU A 64 30.61 -4.65 -0.91
CA GLU A 64 31.26 -3.92 -2.00
C GLU A 64 32.76 -4.29 -2.06
N SER A 65 33.46 -4.26 -0.92
CA SER A 65 34.90 -4.61 -0.85
C SER A 65 35.15 -6.06 -1.23
N ARG A 66 34.33 -7.00 -0.80
CA ARG A 66 34.43 -8.41 -1.19
C ARG A 66 34.20 -8.65 -2.68
N LEU A 67 33.37 -7.87 -3.33
CA LEU A 67 33.23 -7.93 -4.78
C LEU A 67 34.52 -7.49 -5.47
N ILE A 68 35.18 -6.41 -4.99
CA ILE A 68 36.46 -5.96 -5.51
C ILE A 68 37.55 -7.05 -5.28
N GLU A 69 37.56 -7.66 -4.11
CA GLU A 69 38.44 -8.79 -3.81
C GLU A 69 38.23 -9.96 -4.78
N SER A 70 36.98 -10.27 -5.13
CA SER A 70 36.67 -11.31 -6.11
C SER A 70 37.22 -11.00 -7.50
N VAL A 71 37.24 -9.72 -7.91
CA VAL A 71 37.88 -9.29 -9.16
C VAL A 71 39.40 -9.53 -9.09
N PHE A 72 40.06 -9.19 -7.99
CA PHE A 72 41.49 -9.44 -7.81
C PHE A 72 41.85 -10.93 -7.79
N LEU A 73 40.93 -11.77 -7.30
CA LEU A 73 41.07 -13.22 -7.29
C LEU A 73 40.68 -13.88 -8.61
N GLU A 74 40.22 -13.10 -9.61
CA GLU A 74 39.71 -13.61 -10.89
C GLU A 74 38.53 -14.58 -10.73
N VAL A 75 37.78 -14.46 -9.64
CA VAL A 75 36.57 -15.25 -9.45
C VAL A 75 35.52 -14.78 -10.48
N PRO A 76 34.86 -15.71 -11.19
CA PRO A 76 33.85 -15.34 -12.16
C PRO A 76 32.74 -14.48 -11.55
N ILE A 77 32.57 -13.29 -12.09
CA ILE A 77 31.49 -12.38 -11.70
C ILE A 77 30.21 -12.77 -12.47
N PRO A 78 29.04 -12.85 -11.80
CA PRO A 78 27.78 -13.16 -12.48
C PRO A 78 27.51 -12.19 -13.64
N ILE A 79 26.85 -12.71 -14.68
CA ILE A 79 26.52 -12.00 -15.92
C ILE A 79 25.76 -10.71 -15.61
N ILE A 80 26.10 -9.64 -16.33
CA ILE A 80 25.39 -8.36 -16.28
C ILE A 80 24.47 -8.27 -17.48
N TYR A 81 23.24 -7.85 -17.25
CA TYR A 81 22.24 -7.66 -18.30
C TYR A 81 21.96 -6.18 -18.51
N LEU A 82 22.04 -5.77 -19.76
CA LEU A 82 21.79 -4.40 -20.21
C LEU A 82 20.62 -4.40 -21.19
N SER A 83 19.84 -3.32 -21.23
CA SER A 83 18.84 -3.03 -22.27
C SER A 83 19.32 -1.88 -23.12
N GLU A 84 19.31 -2.05 -24.43
CA GLU A 84 19.48 -0.95 -25.36
C GLU A 84 18.19 -0.15 -25.44
N GLU A 85 18.30 1.17 -25.26
CA GLU A 85 17.21 2.12 -25.37
C GLU A 85 17.11 2.69 -26.79
N SER A 86 16.00 3.37 -27.11
CA SER A 86 15.76 3.93 -28.46
C SER A 86 16.78 4.99 -28.87
N ASP A 87 17.39 5.68 -27.90
CA ASP A 87 18.44 6.69 -28.12
C ASP A 87 19.86 6.10 -28.22
N GLY A 88 19.97 4.76 -28.20
CA GLY A 88 21.24 4.04 -28.30
C GLY A 88 22.02 3.94 -26.99
N LYS A 89 21.50 4.44 -25.88
CA LYS A 89 22.07 4.23 -24.56
C LYS A 89 21.70 2.87 -23.98
N PHE A 90 22.44 2.47 -22.97
CA PHE A 90 22.18 1.24 -22.23
C PHE A 90 21.67 1.52 -20.83
N SER A 91 20.64 0.80 -20.42
CA SER A 91 20.15 0.75 -19.05
C SER A 91 20.47 -0.60 -18.40
N VAL A 92 20.82 -0.58 -17.12
CA VAL A 92 21.14 -1.83 -16.40
C VAL A 92 19.86 -2.53 -15.98
N ILE A 93 19.72 -3.81 -16.39
CA ILE A 93 18.63 -4.72 -16.01
C ILE A 93 19.00 -5.44 -14.71
N ASP A 94 20.13 -6.16 -14.74
CA ASP A 94 20.69 -6.85 -13.59
C ASP A 94 22.20 -6.58 -13.49
N GLY A 95 22.70 -6.59 -12.26
CA GLY A 95 24.09 -6.25 -11.97
C GLY A 95 24.32 -4.82 -11.55
N GLN A 96 23.26 -4.03 -11.29
CA GLN A 96 23.37 -2.63 -10.91
C GLN A 96 24.26 -2.39 -9.69
N GLN A 97 24.10 -3.18 -8.60
CA GLN A 97 24.94 -3.05 -7.41
C GLN A 97 26.41 -3.36 -7.71
N ARG A 98 26.66 -4.35 -8.57
CA ARG A 98 28.01 -4.71 -9.02
C ARG A 98 28.67 -3.58 -9.79
N LEU A 99 27.98 -3.04 -10.80
CA LEU A 99 28.48 -1.91 -11.58
C LEU A 99 28.68 -0.66 -10.73
N ASN A 100 27.72 -0.35 -9.86
CA ASN A 100 27.84 0.78 -8.94
C ASN A 100 29.07 0.66 -8.04
N THR A 101 29.36 -0.56 -7.52
CA THR A 101 30.55 -0.83 -6.71
C THR A 101 31.83 -0.58 -7.52
N PHE A 102 31.91 -1.06 -8.76
CA PHE A 102 33.07 -0.83 -9.63
C PHE A 102 33.27 0.66 -9.93
N PHE A 103 32.17 1.39 -10.20
CA PHE A 103 32.23 2.82 -10.50
C PHE A 103 32.63 3.64 -9.27
N LYS A 104 32.09 3.33 -8.09
CA LYS A 104 32.48 3.96 -6.83
C LYS A 104 33.97 3.73 -6.52
N PHE A 105 34.44 2.48 -6.69
CA PHE A 105 35.81 2.16 -6.43
C PHE A 105 36.76 2.90 -7.37
N ASN A 106 36.50 2.89 -8.68
CA ASN A 106 37.28 3.63 -9.67
C ASN A 106 37.27 5.14 -9.41
N LYS A 107 36.15 5.71 -8.93
CA LYS A 107 36.05 7.13 -8.56
C LYS A 107 36.68 7.51 -7.22
N ASN A 108 37.27 6.56 -6.50
CA ASN A 108 37.74 6.75 -5.12
C ASN A 108 36.60 7.15 -4.13
N GLU A 109 35.41 6.60 -4.31
CA GLU A 109 34.27 6.76 -3.41
C GLU A 109 34.05 5.53 -2.51
N LEU A 110 34.78 4.43 -2.74
CA LEU A 110 34.77 3.21 -1.94
C LEU A 110 36.15 2.97 -1.36
N LYS A 111 36.23 2.87 -0.04
CA LYS A 111 37.43 2.47 0.72
C LYS A 111 37.32 0.99 1.04
N LEU A 112 38.34 0.19 0.65
CA LEU A 112 38.31 -1.25 0.89
C LEU A 112 38.32 -1.57 2.39
N SER A 113 37.49 -2.52 2.78
CA SER A 113 37.37 -2.93 4.19
C SER A 113 37.04 -4.40 4.33
N LYS A 114 37.54 -5.03 5.39
CA LYS A 114 37.26 -6.43 5.74
C LYS A 114 37.55 -7.43 4.60
N LEU A 115 38.57 -7.17 3.81
CA LEU A 115 39.12 -8.13 2.86
C LEU A 115 39.71 -9.30 3.63
N VAL A 116 39.56 -10.50 3.07
CA VAL A 116 39.99 -11.75 3.72
C VAL A 116 41.33 -12.23 3.19
N ILE A 117 41.58 -12.09 1.89
CA ILE A 117 42.79 -12.59 1.20
C ILE A 117 43.80 -11.46 1.06
N PHE A 118 43.40 -10.31 0.50
CA PHE A 118 44.30 -9.16 0.30
C PHE A 118 44.20 -8.18 1.46
N THR A 119 44.49 -8.63 2.68
CA THR A 119 44.33 -7.84 3.92
C THR A 119 45.14 -6.55 3.93
N GLU A 120 46.28 -6.50 3.20
CA GLU A 120 47.14 -5.33 3.02
C GLU A 120 46.48 -4.20 2.21
N LEU A 121 45.40 -4.49 1.49
CA LEU A 121 44.62 -3.49 0.75
C LEU A 121 43.50 -2.89 1.61
N ASN A 122 43.23 -3.39 2.82
CA ASN A 122 42.27 -2.80 3.72
C ASN A 122 42.62 -1.35 4.04
N GLY A 123 41.63 -0.47 4.00
CA GLY A 123 41.83 0.95 4.26
C GLY A 123 42.34 1.75 3.07
N LYS A 124 42.50 1.14 1.88
CA LYS A 124 42.97 1.83 0.67
C LYS A 124 41.82 2.19 -0.27
N TRP A 125 41.98 3.29 -0.98
CA TRP A 125 41.20 3.71 -2.11
C TRP A 125 41.81 3.16 -3.41
N PHE A 126 41.09 3.22 -4.52
CA PHE A 126 41.63 2.77 -5.82
C PHE A 126 42.98 3.41 -6.18
N ARG A 127 43.12 4.72 -5.95
CA ARG A 127 44.38 5.44 -6.20
C ARG A 127 45.55 5.01 -5.31
N ASP A 128 45.27 4.40 -4.14
CA ASP A 128 46.25 4.08 -3.12
C ASP A 128 46.72 2.61 -3.19
N ILE A 129 46.09 1.78 -4.01
CA ILE A 129 46.50 0.40 -4.22
C ILE A 129 47.69 0.32 -5.22
N PRO A 130 48.53 -0.75 -5.18
CA PRO A 130 49.60 -0.93 -6.14
C PRO A 130 49.12 -0.92 -7.58
N LYS A 131 49.95 -0.41 -8.51
CA LYS A 131 49.61 -0.29 -9.94
C LYS A 131 49.12 -1.60 -10.57
N GLU A 132 49.78 -2.70 -10.18
CA GLU A 132 49.40 -4.03 -10.64
C GLU A 132 47.93 -4.36 -10.35
N PHE A 133 47.42 -4.02 -9.17
CA PHE A 133 46.02 -4.21 -8.81
C PHE A 133 45.11 -3.23 -9.54
N GLN A 134 45.55 -1.98 -9.81
CA GLN A 134 44.78 -1.03 -10.62
C GLN A 134 44.61 -1.56 -12.03
N GLU A 135 45.70 -1.97 -12.68
CA GLU A 135 45.67 -2.53 -14.04
C GLU A 135 44.83 -3.81 -14.10
N LYS A 136 44.98 -4.69 -13.10
CA LYS A 136 44.19 -5.91 -12.99
C LYS A 136 42.68 -5.61 -12.87
N PHE A 137 42.30 -4.64 -12.05
CA PHE A 137 40.91 -4.20 -11.92
C PHE A 137 40.37 -3.65 -13.22
N GLU A 138 41.10 -2.73 -13.85
CA GLU A 138 40.63 -2.07 -15.09
C GLU A 138 40.55 -3.04 -16.28
N SER A 139 41.47 -3.97 -16.41
CA SER A 139 41.49 -4.96 -17.49
C SER A 139 40.56 -6.14 -17.28
N SER A 140 40.08 -6.36 -16.05
CA SER A 140 39.17 -7.46 -15.75
C SER A 140 37.91 -7.38 -16.58
N THR A 141 37.53 -8.48 -17.25
CA THR A 141 36.40 -8.55 -18.14
C THR A 141 35.15 -9.09 -17.45
N LEU A 142 34.02 -8.49 -17.78
CA LEU A 142 32.70 -8.89 -17.32
C LEU A 142 31.87 -9.41 -18.50
N ARG A 143 31.20 -10.54 -18.33
CA ARG A 143 30.24 -11.04 -19.31
C ARG A 143 29.00 -10.17 -19.32
N ILE A 144 28.68 -9.60 -20.49
CA ILE A 144 27.51 -8.72 -20.72
C ILE A 144 26.56 -9.44 -21.68
N ILE A 145 25.26 -9.39 -21.37
CA ILE A 145 24.19 -9.72 -22.32
C ILE A 145 23.38 -8.45 -22.55
N GLU A 146 23.33 -8.02 -23.80
CA GLU A 146 22.61 -6.83 -24.23
C GLU A 146 21.29 -7.25 -24.89
N ILE A 147 20.18 -6.81 -24.32
CA ILE A 147 18.87 -6.97 -24.95
C ILE A 147 18.67 -5.78 -25.86
N ARG A 148 18.56 -6.07 -27.16
CA ARG A 148 18.47 -5.04 -28.20
C ARG A 148 17.11 -4.35 -28.19
N LYS A 149 17.09 -3.10 -28.65
CA LYS A 149 15.87 -2.26 -28.73
C LYS A 149 14.77 -2.88 -29.59
N GLU A 150 15.12 -3.69 -30.58
CA GLU A 150 14.20 -4.38 -31.49
C GLU A 150 13.46 -5.55 -30.81
N SER A 151 13.83 -5.94 -29.59
CA SER A 151 13.14 -6.99 -28.85
C SER A 151 11.74 -6.55 -28.45
N ASP A 152 10.79 -7.50 -28.51
CA ASP A 152 9.40 -7.27 -28.07
C ASP A 152 9.35 -6.80 -26.61
N PRO A 153 8.66 -5.69 -26.28
CA PRO A 153 8.62 -5.12 -24.92
C PRO A 153 8.04 -6.07 -23.88
N ASP A 154 7.03 -6.87 -24.23
CA ASP A 154 6.46 -7.88 -23.31
C ASP A 154 7.49 -8.95 -22.97
N VAL A 155 8.33 -9.33 -23.95
CA VAL A 155 9.40 -10.29 -23.73
C VAL A 155 10.54 -9.69 -22.93
N LYS A 156 10.86 -8.41 -23.15
CA LYS A 156 11.78 -7.70 -22.27
C LYS A 156 11.29 -7.77 -20.84
N PHE A 157 10.02 -7.47 -20.58
CA PHE A 157 9.44 -7.52 -19.23
C PHE A 157 9.58 -8.92 -18.60
N GLU A 158 9.25 -9.97 -19.32
CA GLU A 158 9.38 -11.36 -18.86
C GLU A 158 10.84 -11.74 -18.52
N ILE A 159 11.79 -11.30 -19.34
CA ILE A 159 13.22 -11.52 -19.08
C ILE A 159 13.64 -10.81 -17.80
N PHE A 160 13.26 -9.54 -17.64
CA PHE A 160 13.56 -8.76 -16.45
C PHE A 160 12.99 -9.41 -15.19
N GLU A 161 11.74 -9.88 -15.24
CA GLU A 161 11.10 -10.55 -14.12
C GLU A 161 11.83 -11.86 -13.75
N ARG A 162 12.22 -12.67 -14.73
CA ARG A 162 12.97 -13.93 -14.51
C ARG A 162 14.39 -13.70 -14.00
N LEU A 163 15.05 -12.62 -14.42
CA LEU A 163 16.39 -12.27 -13.96
C LEU A 163 16.39 -11.63 -12.57
N ASN A 164 15.24 -11.10 -12.15
CA ASN A 164 15.06 -10.41 -10.88
C ASN A 164 14.97 -11.39 -9.70
N THR A 165 16.00 -12.22 -9.52
CA THR A 165 16.08 -13.26 -8.49
C THR A 165 16.86 -12.84 -7.24
N GLY A 166 17.10 -11.53 -7.06
CA GLY A 166 17.82 -10.98 -5.91
C GLY A 166 17.12 -11.24 -4.57
N ALA A 167 17.80 -10.97 -3.47
CA ALA A 167 17.28 -11.16 -2.11
C ALA A 167 15.94 -10.44 -1.84
N VAL A 168 15.69 -9.33 -2.55
CA VAL A 168 14.41 -8.62 -2.57
C VAL A 168 14.06 -8.38 -4.05
N PRO A 169 13.21 -9.19 -4.64
CA PRO A 169 12.83 -9.04 -6.04
C PRO A 169 12.03 -7.74 -6.25
N LEU A 170 12.21 -7.12 -7.41
CA LEU A 170 11.41 -5.98 -7.85
C LEU A 170 9.97 -6.45 -8.14
N ASN A 171 9.00 -5.63 -7.77
CA ASN A 171 7.62 -5.88 -8.17
C ASN A 171 7.35 -5.41 -9.61
N SER A 172 6.16 -5.74 -10.14
CA SER A 172 5.79 -5.41 -11.52
C SER A 172 5.85 -3.90 -11.82
N GLN A 173 5.54 -3.02 -10.86
CA GLN A 173 5.60 -1.58 -11.10
C GLN A 173 7.03 -1.04 -11.08
N GLU A 174 7.88 -1.56 -10.22
CA GLU A 174 9.31 -1.25 -10.23
C GLU A 174 9.93 -1.69 -11.56
N LEU A 175 9.56 -2.87 -12.08
CA LEU A 175 9.98 -3.33 -13.41
C LEU A 175 9.49 -2.40 -14.53
N ARG A 176 8.20 -1.97 -14.50
CA ARG A 176 7.69 -0.99 -15.49
C ARG A 176 8.46 0.32 -15.45
N ASN A 177 8.79 0.79 -14.27
CA ASN A 177 9.58 2.02 -14.10
C ASN A 177 10.97 1.91 -14.75
N CYS A 178 11.55 0.71 -14.79
CA CYS A 178 12.81 0.43 -15.47
C CYS A 178 12.68 0.43 -16.99
N ILE A 179 11.66 -0.27 -17.49
CA ILE A 179 11.54 -0.65 -18.91
C ILE A 179 10.92 0.50 -19.72
N TYR A 180 9.88 1.14 -19.17
CA TYR A 180 9.09 2.13 -19.90
C TYR A 180 9.46 3.56 -19.46
N ARG A 181 10.70 3.96 -19.68
CA ARG A 181 11.16 5.33 -19.38
C ARG A 181 10.54 6.34 -20.33
N GLY A 182 10.26 7.53 -19.85
CA GLY A 182 9.73 8.63 -20.63
C GLY A 182 8.78 9.51 -19.83
N LYS A 183 8.24 10.53 -20.47
CA LYS A 183 7.37 11.53 -19.83
C LYS A 183 6.17 10.93 -19.09
N TYR A 184 5.62 9.84 -19.60
CA TYR A 184 4.51 9.18 -18.92
C TYR A 184 4.91 8.61 -17.55
N ASN A 185 6.08 7.99 -17.49
CA ASN A 185 6.60 7.47 -16.22
C ASN A 185 6.94 8.62 -15.24
N GLU A 186 7.46 9.73 -15.75
CA GLU A 186 7.69 10.95 -14.95
C GLU A 186 6.37 11.52 -14.42
N LEU A 187 5.31 11.56 -15.24
CA LEU A 187 3.97 11.95 -14.81
C LEU A 187 3.46 11.09 -13.67
N LEU A 188 3.59 9.76 -13.75
CA LEU A 188 3.18 8.85 -12.66
C LEU A 188 3.94 9.14 -11.37
N ARG A 189 5.25 9.39 -11.46
CA ARG A 189 6.08 9.78 -10.32
C ARG A 189 5.59 11.08 -9.69
N ASP A 190 5.42 12.12 -10.49
CA ASP A 190 5.02 13.45 -10.00
C ASP A 190 3.63 13.42 -9.36
N LEU A 191 2.68 12.66 -9.94
CA LEU A 191 1.35 12.49 -9.36
C LEU A 191 1.34 11.65 -8.08
N SER A 192 2.31 10.76 -7.90
CA SER A 192 2.46 10.01 -6.65
C SER A 192 2.88 10.92 -5.47
N GLU A 193 3.41 12.12 -5.75
CA GLU A 193 3.76 13.14 -4.76
C GLU A 193 2.58 14.05 -4.37
N ASP A 194 1.43 13.90 -5.02
CA ASP A 194 0.23 14.69 -4.73
C ASP A 194 -0.24 14.44 -3.28
N LYS A 195 -0.35 15.51 -2.49
CA LYS A 195 -0.63 15.42 -1.06
C LYS A 195 -2.03 14.90 -0.74
N ASP A 196 -3.01 15.22 -1.56
CA ASP A 196 -4.37 14.73 -1.38
C ASP A 196 -4.45 13.24 -1.72
N PHE A 197 -3.73 12.81 -2.76
CA PHE A 197 -3.63 11.40 -3.10
C PHE A 197 -2.92 10.59 -2.00
N GLN A 198 -1.79 11.07 -1.50
CA GLN A 198 -1.09 10.46 -0.37
C GLN A 198 -1.98 10.35 0.87
N PHE A 199 -2.73 11.41 1.19
CA PHE A 199 -3.70 11.41 2.28
C PHE A 199 -4.77 10.30 2.12
N LEU A 200 -5.34 10.15 0.92
CA LEU A 200 -6.33 9.10 0.63
C LEU A 200 -5.75 7.69 0.81
N LEU A 201 -4.49 7.51 0.46
CA LEU A 201 -3.79 6.25 0.65
C LEU A 201 -3.33 6.02 2.11
N GLY A 202 -3.32 7.06 2.95
CA GLY A 202 -2.76 7.00 4.31
C GLY A 202 -1.24 7.00 4.32
N LEU A 203 -0.61 7.66 3.34
CA LEU A 203 0.84 7.78 3.19
C LEU A 203 1.30 9.20 3.55
N ASP A 204 2.47 9.30 4.17
CA ASP A 204 3.15 10.60 4.43
C ASP A 204 4.09 10.99 3.28
N ARG A 205 4.51 10.03 2.48
CA ARG A 205 5.42 10.15 1.33
C ARG A 205 5.11 9.08 0.27
N PRO A 206 5.59 9.23 -0.99
CA PRO A 206 5.43 8.20 -2.02
C PRO A 206 5.89 6.83 -1.53
N HIS A 207 5.18 5.80 -1.96
CA HIS A 207 5.42 4.43 -1.52
C HIS A 207 6.76 3.92 -2.06
N SER A 208 7.64 3.41 -1.19
CA SER A 208 8.98 2.94 -1.57
C SER A 208 8.98 1.86 -2.66
N ARG A 209 7.95 1.01 -2.71
CA ARG A 209 7.72 -0.03 -3.70
C ARG A 209 6.80 0.40 -4.86
N MET A 210 6.56 1.70 -5.05
CA MET A 210 5.80 2.30 -6.16
C MET A 210 4.36 1.78 -6.34
N TYR A 211 3.70 1.26 -5.29
CA TYR A 211 2.31 0.81 -5.38
C TYR A 211 1.32 1.96 -5.67
N ASP A 212 1.63 3.16 -5.20
CA ASP A 212 0.93 4.40 -5.51
C ASP A 212 1.01 4.73 -7.02
N ARG A 213 2.17 4.57 -7.65
CA ARG A 213 2.35 4.77 -9.10
C ARG A 213 1.57 3.73 -9.90
N GLU A 214 1.49 2.48 -9.42
CA GLU A 214 0.65 1.44 -10.06
C GLU A 214 -0.82 1.83 -10.03
N LEU A 215 -1.32 2.37 -8.93
CA LEU A 215 -2.71 2.83 -8.84
C LEU A 215 -2.99 3.96 -9.85
N ILE A 216 -2.09 4.93 -9.98
CA ILE A 216 -2.23 6.00 -10.98
C ILE A 216 -2.24 5.43 -12.39
N LEU A 217 -1.35 4.48 -12.69
CA LEU A 217 -1.31 3.79 -13.97
C LEU A 217 -2.61 3.03 -14.26
N ARG A 218 -3.16 2.30 -13.28
CA ARG A 218 -4.47 1.62 -13.40
C ARG A 218 -5.58 2.59 -13.76
N PHE A 219 -5.63 3.73 -13.06
CA PHE A 219 -6.61 4.78 -13.34
C PHE A 219 -6.54 5.26 -14.80
N PHE A 220 -5.36 5.59 -15.30
CA PHE A 220 -5.20 6.05 -16.69
C PHE A 220 -5.49 4.93 -17.70
N SER A 221 -5.09 3.69 -17.38
CA SER A 221 -5.36 2.54 -18.25
C SER A 221 -6.86 2.31 -18.43
N PHE A 222 -7.66 2.35 -17.35
CA PHE A 222 -9.11 2.25 -17.47
C PHE A 222 -9.74 3.49 -18.08
N TYR A 223 -9.22 4.68 -17.83
CA TYR A 223 -9.72 5.90 -18.46
C TYR A 223 -9.60 5.87 -19.98
N ARG A 224 -8.48 5.38 -20.51
CA ARG A 224 -8.21 5.36 -21.97
C ARG A 224 -8.82 4.15 -22.67
N ASN A 225 -8.75 2.99 -22.06
CA ASN A 225 -9.13 1.74 -22.70
C ASN A 225 -10.53 1.24 -22.30
N THR A 226 -11.12 1.82 -21.27
CA THR A 226 -12.36 1.37 -20.61
C THR A 226 -12.30 -0.08 -20.08
N GLU A 227 -13.25 -0.44 -19.23
CA GLU A 227 -13.42 -1.80 -18.70
C GLU A 227 -13.75 -2.83 -19.80
N ARG A 228 -14.46 -2.40 -20.85
CA ARG A 228 -14.90 -3.29 -21.96
C ARG A 228 -13.77 -3.80 -22.81
N ASN A 229 -12.74 -2.98 -22.99
CA ASN A 229 -11.56 -3.32 -23.78
C ASN A 229 -10.47 -4.02 -22.95
N TYR A 230 -10.72 -4.22 -21.65
CA TYR A 230 -9.80 -4.96 -20.81
C TYR A 230 -9.66 -6.42 -21.28
N LYS A 231 -8.41 -6.85 -21.38
CA LYS A 231 -8.05 -8.26 -21.62
C LYS A 231 -7.13 -8.71 -20.48
N PRO A 232 -7.39 -9.86 -19.85
CA PRO A 232 -6.47 -10.42 -18.86
C PRO A 232 -5.08 -10.70 -19.48
N SER A 233 -3.97 -10.53 -18.76
CA SER A 233 -3.86 -10.17 -17.36
C SER A 233 -3.75 -8.65 -17.15
N MET A 234 -3.97 -8.19 -15.89
CA MET A 234 -3.75 -6.79 -15.50
C MET A 234 -2.32 -6.36 -15.81
N LYS A 235 -1.34 -7.23 -15.62
CA LYS A 235 0.06 -7.01 -15.92
C LYS A 235 0.26 -6.57 -17.38
N GLN A 236 -0.31 -7.32 -18.34
CA GLN A 236 -0.22 -6.98 -19.78
C GLN A 236 -1.00 -5.72 -20.13
N PHE A 237 -2.14 -5.51 -19.51
CA PHE A 237 -2.96 -4.32 -19.71
C PHE A 237 -2.18 -3.04 -19.31
N LEU A 238 -1.52 -3.06 -18.17
CA LEU A 238 -0.70 -1.94 -17.70
C LEU A 238 0.60 -1.77 -18.48
N ASN A 239 1.23 -2.86 -18.89
CA ASN A 239 2.43 -2.81 -19.73
C ASN A 239 2.14 -2.16 -21.09
N LYS A 240 1.02 -2.55 -21.71
CA LYS A 240 0.59 -1.99 -23.00
C LYS A 240 0.31 -0.47 -22.89
N GLU A 241 -0.31 -0.04 -21.81
CA GLU A 241 -0.54 1.38 -21.54
C GLU A 241 0.78 2.15 -21.44
N MET A 242 1.74 1.64 -20.65
CA MET A 242 3.06 2.24 -20.49
C MET A 242 3.84 2.33 -21.80
N GLU A 243 3.77 1.30 -22.64
CA GLU A 243 4.45 1.27 -23.94
C GLU A 243 3.83 2.26 -24.92
N GLN A 244 2.51 2.22 -25.05
CA GLN A 244 1.78 3.02 -26.03
C GLN A 244 1.91 4.52 -25.79
N TYR A 245 1.92 4.92 -24.50
CA TYR A 245 1.91 6.33 -24.11
C TYR A 245 3.23 6.79 -23.49
N ARG A 246 4.30 6.06 -23.72
CA ARG A 246 5.64 6.34 -23.20
C ARG A 246 6.07 7.79 -23.38
N HIS A 247 5.76 8.37 -24.56
CA HIS A 247 6.10 9.72 -24.96
C HIS A 247 4.86 10.59 -25.06
N LEU A 248 4.46 11.17 -23.92
CA LEU A 248 3.37 12.15 -23.88
C LEU A 248 3.80 13.48 -24.47
N ASP A 249 2.90 14.13 -25.21
CA ASP A 249 3.00 15.57 -25.45
C ASP A 249 2.58 16.39 -24.21
N ASN A 250 2.86 17.68 -24.22
CA ASN A 250 2.61 18.54 -23.08
C ASN A 250 1.10 18.74 -22.80
N ASP A 251 0.28 18.80 -23.85
CA ASP A 251 -1.17 19.05 -23.73
C ASP A 251 -1.86 17.82 -23.10
N GLU A 252 -1.50 16.64 -23.55
CA GLU A 252 -2.01 15.40 -22.99
C GLU A 252 -1.55 15.19 -21.54
N GLU A 253 -0.29 15.49 -21.23
CA GLU A 253 0.21 15.46 -19.87
C GLU A 253 -0.61 16.39 -18.96
N HIS A 254 -0.84 17.64 -19.39
CA HIS A 254 -1.63 18.61 -18.64
C HIS A 254 -3.08 18.14 -18.43
N ARG A 255 -3.69 17.55 -19.47
CA ARG A 255 -5.03 16.99 -19.42
C ARG A 255 -5.13 15.86 -18.39
N LEU A 256 -4.19 14.93 -18.39
CA LEU A 256 -4.15 13.81 -17.45
C LEU A 256 -3.93 14.27 -16.01
N ARG A 257 -3.05 15.24 -15.78
CA ARG A 257 -2.84 15.85 -14.45
C ARG A 257 -4.14 16.46 -13.91
N LYS A 258 -4.84 17.22 -14.72
CA LYS A 258 -6.12 17.84 -14.33
C LYS A 258 -7.17 16.79 -14.01
N LEU A 259 -7.29 15.77 -14.85
CA LEU A 259 -8.25 14.68 -14.69
C LEU A 259 -8.01 13.91 -13.38
N PHE A 260 -6.77 13.51 -13.13
CA PHE A 260 -6.39 12.79 -11.92
C PHE A 260 -6.68 13.60 -10.67
N ARG A 261 -6.24 14.85 -10.62
CA ARG A 261 -6.47 15.76 -9.47
C ARG A 261 -7.95 16.01 -9.22
N LYS A 262 -8.78 16.14 -10.28
CA LYS A 262 -10.24 16.22 -10.15
C LYS A 262 -10.78 14.98 -9.43
N SER A 263 -10.43 13.79 -9.88
CA SER A 263 -10.90 12.53 -9.27
C SER A 263 -10.40 12.34 -7.83
N VAL A 264 -9.15 12.71 -7.54
CA VAL A 264 -8.59 12.70 -6.18
C VAL A 264 -9.35 13.67 -5.26
N LYS A 265 -9.59 14.90 -5.72
CA LYS A 265 -10.34 15.91 -4.96
C LYS A 265 -11.75 15.43 -4.64
N LEU A 266 -12.47 14.87 -5.62
CA LEU A 266 -13.80 14.32 -5.41
C LEU A 266 -13.78 13.14 -4.43
N SER A 267 -12.85 12.20 -4.59
CA SER A 267 -12.68 11.07 -3.66
C SER A 267 -12.42 11.54 -2.23
N LYS A 268 -11.59 12.58 -2.05
CA LYS A 268 -11.32 13.18 -0.74
C LYS A 268 -12.57 13.86 -0.16
N THR A 269 -13.30 14.60 -0.99
CA THR A 269 -14.51 15.29 -0.57
C THR A 269 -15.59 14.31 -0.10
N LEU A 270 -15.81 13.20 -0.83
CA LEU A 270 -16.86 12.24 -0.53
C LEU A 270 -16.50 11.26 0.59
N PHE A 271 -15.28 10.73 0.56
CA PHE A 271 -14.91 9.58 1.40
C PHE A 271 -13.84 9.89 2.44
N TRP A 272 -13.15 11.04 2.35
CA TRP A 272 -12.08 11.44 3.26
C TRP A 272 -11.01 10.35 3.35
N ASP A 273 -10.56 9.98 4.55
CA ASP A 273 -9.58 8.91 4.80
C ASP A 273 -10.15 7.49 4.61
N LYS A 274 -11.43 7.35 4.25
CA LYS A 274 -12.10 6.07 3.98
C LYS A 274 -12.16 5.72 2.50
N ALA A 275 -11.72 6.62 1.63
CA ALA A 275 -11.64 6.32 0.20
C ALA A 275 -10.89 5.01 -0.05
N PHE A 276 -11.38 4.23 -1.01
CA PHE A 276 -10.78 2.97 -1.46
C PHE A 276 -10.68 1.86 -0.40
N ARG A 277 -11.41 1.98 0.71
CA ARG A 277 -11.49 0.95 1.76
C ARG A 277 -12.83 0.26 1.72
N ARG A 278 -12.86 -1.03 2.00
CA ARG A 278 -14.12 -1.77 2.07
C ARG A 278 -14.85 -1.40 3.35
N PHE A 279 -16.18 -1.28 3.22
CA PHE A 279 -17.08 -1.22 4.36
C PHE A 279 -17.65 -2.62 4.58
N MET A 280 -17.65 -3.09 5.81
CA MET A 280 -18.06 -4.45 6.17
C MET A 280 -19.21 -4.41 7.16
N LYS A 281 -20.22 -5.28 6.94
CA LYS A 281 -21.24 -5.57 7.95
C LYS A 281 -20.58 -6.13 9.20
N THR A 282 -21.04 -5.68 10.35
CA THR A 282 -20.69 -6.25 11.65
C THR A 282 -21.96 -6.82 12.29
N ARG A 283 -21.82 -7.64 13.33
CA ARG A 283 -22.98 -8.21 14.04
C ARG A 283 -23.85 -7.14 14.68
N ASP A 284 -23.26 -6.01 15.06
CA ASP A 284 -23.96 -4.78 15.37
C ASP A 284 -24.28 -4.03 14.06
N THR A 285 -25.38 -3.31 14.01
CA THR A 285 -25.89 -2.61 12.82
C THR A 285 -24.97 -1.46 12.34
N ASN A 286 -23.86 -1.16 13.04
CA ASN A 286 -23.03 0.00 12.74
C ASN A 286 -22.05 -0.19 11.58
N GLY A 287 -21.72 -1.44 11.23
CA GLY A 287 -20.69 -1.74 10.22
C GLY A 287 -19.31 -1.12 10.57
N LYS A 288 -18.30 -1.39 9.77
CA LYS A 288 -16.99 -0.76 9.92
C LYS A 288 -16.21 -0.73 8.62
N TRP A 289 -15.37 0.31 8.48
CA TRP A 289 -14.38 0.39 7.41
C TRP A 289 -13.21 -0.53 7.71
N GLU A 290 -12.70 -1.19 6.67
CA GLU A 290 -11.48 -1.98 6.75
C GLU A 290 -10.30 -1.04 7.05
N ALA A 291 -9.54 -1.35 8.11
CA ALA A 291 -8.42 -0.52 8.51
C ALA A 291 -7.16 -0.88 7.70
N ASN A 292 -6.36 0.14 7.38
CA ASN A 292 -5.00 -0.01 6.85
C ASN A 292 -4.88 -0.83 5.55
N LYS A 293 -5.93 -0.94 4.75
CA LYS A 293 -5.90 -1.68 3.50
C LYS A 293 -6.60 -0.90 2.39
N ILE A 294 -5.87 -0.64 1.31
CA ILE A 294 -6.41 -0.06 0.09
C ILE A 294 -6.88 -1.20 -0.83
N ASN A 295 -8.13 -1.12 -1.27
CA ASN A 295 -8.69 -2.04 -2.23
C ASN A 295 -8.51 -1.46 -3.65
N LYS A 296 -7.65 -2.11 -4.46
CA LYS A 296 -7.33 -1.66 -5.82
C LYS A 296 -8.58 -1.65 -6.73
N ALA A 297 -9.50 -2.61 -6.53
CA ALA A 297 -10.71 -2.68 -7.33
C ALA A 297 -11.69 -1.55 -7.04
N LEU A 298 -11.83 -1.15 -5.76
CA LEU A 298 -12.57 0.06 -5.39
C LEU A 298 -11.90 1.33 -5.90
N PHE A 299 -10.58 1.41 -5.83
CA PHE A 299 -9.83 2.52 -6.42
C PHE A 299 -10.15 2.68 -7.90
N ASP A 300 -10.08 1.59 -8.69
CA ASP A 300 -10.35 1.61 -10.12
C ASP A 300 -11.73 2.21 -10.42
N VAL A 301 -12.79 1.68 -9.79
CA VAL A 301 -14.17 2.08 -10.11
C VAL A 301 -14.49 3.50 -9.61
N VAL A 302 -14.04 3.87 -8.41
CA VAL A 302 -14.33 5.17 -7.83
C VAL A 302 -13.62 6.27 -8.61
N MET A 303 -12.31 6.14 -8.83
CA MET A 303 -11.52 7.14 -9.54
C MET A 303 -11.98 7.33 -10.98
N TYR A 304 -12.21 6.23 -11.71
CA TYR A 304 -12.69 6.32 -13.08
C TYR A 304 -14.15 6.79 -13.16
N GLY A 305 -15.01 6.36 -12.24
CA GLY A 305 -16.40 6.79 -12.20
C GLY A 305 -16.56 8.32 -12.13
N PHE A 306 -15.72 8.99 -11.34
CA PHE A 306 -15.73 10.45 -11.22
C PHE A 306 -15.22 11.21 -12.45
N THR A 307 -14.56 10.54 -13.39
CA THR A 307 -14.18 11.20 -14.66
C THR A 307 -15.39 11.48 -15.56
N ARG A 308 -16.51 10.78 -15.35
CA ARG A 308 -17.71 10.81 -16.21
C ARG A 308 -18.67 11.97 -15.88
N TYR A 309 -18.44 12.65 -14.76
CA TYR A 309 -19.34 13.70 -14.25
C TYR A 309 -18.56 14.95 -13.88
N GLU A 310 -19.22 16.11 -13.88
CA GLU A 310 -18.65 17.35 -13.39
C GLU A 310 -18.75 17.45 -11.86
N GLU A 311 -17.90 18.28 -11.23
CA GLU A 311 -17.94 18.50 -9.77
C GLU A 311 -19.30 18.99 -9.30
N SER A 312 -19.97 19.83 -10.10
CA SER A 312 -21.32 20.35 -9.84
C SER A 312 -22.42 19.27 -9.77
N GLN A 313 -22.18 18.11 -10.39
CA GLN A 313 -23.12 16.99 -10.36
C GLN A 313 -22.83 16.03 -9.19
N ILE A 314 -21.56 15.91 -8.79
CA ILE A 314 -21.12 14.97 -7.75
C ILE A 314 -21.23 15.58 -6.35
N VAL A 315 -20.74 16.81 -6.15
CA VAL A 315 -20.63 17.41 -4.82
C VAL A 315 -21.99 17.58 -4.11
N PRO A 316 -23.07 18.03 -4.77
CA PRO A 316 -24.38 18.10 -4.13
C PRO A 316 -24.94 16.73 -3.69
N ASN A 317 -24.53 15.67 -4.39
CA ASN A 317 -24.99 14.29 -4.15
C ASN A 317 -24.01 13.47 -3.30
N SER A 318 -23.04 14.10 -2.62
CA SER A 318 -21.93 13.41 -1.95
C SER A 318 -22.39 12.36 -0.94
N ASP A 319 -23.42 12.65 -0.16
CA ASP A 319 -23.92 11.72 0.85
C ASP A 319 -24.63 10.52 0.21
N SER A 320 -25.48 10.78 -0.82
CA SER A 320 -26.13 9.71 -1.58
C SER A 320 -25.15 8.79 -2.28
N ILE A 321 -24.10 9.36 -2.87
CA ILE A 321 -23.03 8.59 -3.55
C ILE A 321 -22.26 7.75 -2.55
N ARG A 322 -21.96 8.29 -1.35
CA ARG A 322 -21.28 7.54 -0.29
C ARG A 322 -22.14 6.38 0.21
N GLU A 323 -23.42 6.62 0.50
CA GLU A 323 -24.35 5.60 0.94
C GLU A 323 -24.59 4.55 -0.16
N GLY A 324 -24.67 4.96 -1.42
CA GLY A 324 -24.77 4.05 -2.57
C GLY A 324 -23.57 3.10 -2.66
N LEU A 325 -22.34 3.61 -2.48
CA LEU A 325 -21.16 2.75 -2.47
C LEU A 325 -21.16 1.79 -1.27
N ILE A 326 -21.58 2.26 -0.08
CA ILE A 326 -21.72 1.40 1.10
C ILE A 326 -22.78 0.32 0.84
N HIS A 327 -23.91 0.68 0.24
CA HIS A 327 -24.97 -0.24 -0.13
C HIS A 327 -24.48 -1.35 -1.08
N LEU A 328 -23.73 -0.99 -2.12
CA LEU A 328 -23.10 -1.96 -3.03
C LEU A 328 -22.14 -2.91 -2.28
N MET A 329 -21.33 -2.40 -1.36
CA MET A 329 -20.40 -3.23 -0.57
C MET A 329 -21.07 -4.12 0.47
N THR A 330 -22.33 -3.84 0.84
CA THR A 330 -23.00 -4.54 1.95
C THR A 330 -24.20 -5.38 1.52
N ASN A 331 -24.86 -5.05 0.41
CA ASN A 331 -26.10 -5.66 -0.02
C ASN A 331 -26.09 -6.20 -1.46
N ASP A 332 -25.00 -5.97 -2.22
CA ASP A 332 -24.83 -6.52 -3.56
C ASP A 332 -23.68 -7.55 -3.54
N ASP A 333 -24.03 -8.83 -3.49
CA ASP A 333 -23.06 -9.92 -3.40
C ASP A 333 -22.15 -10.00 -4.63
N ASP A 334 -22.66 -9.66 -5.82
CA ASP A 334 -21.86 -9.68 -7.07
C ASP A 334 -20.80 -8.57 -7.03
N PHE A 335 -21.17 -7.36 -6.57
CA PHE A 335 -20.21 -6.27 -6.41
C PHE A 335 -19.18 -6.59 -5.34
N LEU A 336 -19.63 -7.11 -4.19
CA LEU A 336 -18.74 -7.48 -3.09
C LEU A 336 -17.72 -8.55 -3.54
N ASP A 337 -18.18 -9.57 -4.26
CA ASP A 337 -17.31 -10.60 -4.80
C ASP A 337 -16.34 -10.01 -5.86
N ALA A 338 -16.82 -9.12 -6.73
CA ALA A 338 -16.01 -8.50 -7.78
C ALA A 338 -14.90 -7.56 -7.26
N ILE A 339 -15.02 -7.07 -6.01
CA ILE A 339 -13.97 -6.27 -5.35
C ILE A 339 -13.12 -7.05 -4.34
N SER A 340 -13.41 -8.34 -4.12
CA SER A 340 -12.79 -9.13 -3.04
C SER A 340 -11.93 -10.27 -3.54
N THR A 341 -12.28 -10.93 -4.63
CA THR A 341 -11.64 -12.16 -5.11
C THR A 341 -11.43 -12.11 -6.62
N TYR A 342 -10.25 -12.56 -7.10
CA TYR A 342 -9.91 -12.60 -8.52
C TYR A 342 -10.23 -11.28 -9.25
N THR A 343 -9.80 -10.17 -8.67
CA THR A 343 -10.20 -8.82 -9.05
C THR A 343 -9.72 -8.39 -10.43
N ASP A 344 -8.78 -9.11 -11.04
CA ASP A 344 -8.27 -8.94 -12.40
C ASP A 344 -9.02 -9.80 -13.46
N ASN A 345 -9.96 -10.66 -13.02
CA ASN A 345 -10.82 -11.38 -13.95
C ASN A 345 -11.72 -10.43 -14.73
N LYS A 346 -11.85 -10.65 -16.06
CA LYS A 346 -12.61 -9.78 -16.95
C LYS A 346 -14.05 -9.58 -16.48
N ASN A 347 -14.76 -10.66 -16.15
CA ASN A 347 -16.16 -10.58 -15.70
C ASN A 347 -16.30 -9.78 -14.40
N LYS A 348 -15.34 -9.95 -13.46
CA LYS A 348 -15.34 -9.19 -12.20
C LYS A 348 -15.10 -7.70 -12.44
N ILE A 349 -14.24 -7.36 -13.38
CA ILE A 349 -14.02 -5.98 -13.79
C ILE A 349 -15.32 -5.41 -14.39
N GLU A 350 -15.93 -6.08 -15.37
CA GLU A 350 -17.16 -5.63 -15.99
C GLU A 350 -18.28 -5.43 -14.95
N VAL A 351 -18.49 -6.40 -14.06
CA VAL A 351 -19.52 -6.34 -13.01
C VAL A 351 -19.33 -5.14 -12.10
N ARG A 352 -18.12 -4.96 -11.53
CA ARG A 352 -17.92 -3.85 -10.58
C ARG A 352 -18.03 -2.48 -11.20
N PHE A 353 -17.61 -2.32 -12.47
CA PHE A 353 -17.77 -1.05 -13.18
C PHE A 353 -19.24 -0.80 -13.55
N GLU A 354 -19.96 -1.79 -14.06
CA GLU A 354 -21.38 -1.68 -14.40
C GLU A 354 -22.23 -1.30 -13.19
N LYS A 355 -22.08 -2.02 -12.08
CA LYS A 355 -22.81 -1.75 -10.83
C LYS A 355 -22.53 -0.33 -10.31
N TRP A 356 -21.26 0.06 -10.25
CA TRP A 356 -20.91 1.40 -9.78
C TRP A 356 -21.41 2.51 -10.72
N PHE A 357 -21.30 2.33 -12.04
CA PHE A 357 -21.77 3.32 -12.99
C PHE A 357 -23.29 3.45 -12.99
N SER A 358 -24.01 2.35 -12.83
CA SER A 358 -25.47 2.35 -12.70
C SER A 358 -25.88 3.10 -11.44
N GLU A 359 -25.24 2.84 -10.31
CA GLU A 359 -25.48 3.53 -9.05
C GLU A 359 -25.22 5.03 -9.14
N LEU A 360 -24.06 5.44 -9.70
CA LEU A 360 -23.74 6.85 -9.92
C LEU A 360 -24.75 7.53 -10.85
N LYS A 361 -25.11 6.87 -11.96
CA LYS A 361 -26.08 7.40 -12.91
C LYS A 361 -27.44 7.61 -12.24
N GLU A 362 -27.91 6.64 -11.50
CA GLU A 362 -29.17 6.74 -10.78
C GLU A 362 -29.19 7.93 -9.83
N ILE A 363 -28.16 8.07 -9.00
CA ILE A 363 -28.05 9.15 -8.02
C ILE A 363 -27.96 10.53 -8.70
N VAL A 364 -27.16 10.64 -9.76
CA VAL A 364 -26.90 11.94 -10.42
C VAL A 364 -28.06 12.37 -11.33
N THR A 365 -28.82 11.42 -11.90
CA THR A 365 -29.91 11.72 -12.86
C THR A 365 -31.31 11.73 -12.26
N GLN A 366 -31.52 11.10 -11.10
CA GLN A 366 -32.85 11.03 -10.49
C GLN A 366 -33.06 12.09 -9.41
N SER A 367 -34.11 12.88 -9.58
CA SER A 367 -34.74 13.69 -8.55
C SER A 367 -35.82 12.89 -7.78
N VAL A 368 -35.57 11.60 -7.46
CA VAL A 368 -36.61 10.72 -6.88
C VAL A 368 -36.13 10.17 -5.55
N GLU A 369 -36.97 10.31 -4.52
CA GLU A 369 -36.78 10.04 -3.08
C GLU A 369 -35.37 10.33 -2.56
N PRO A 370 -35.17 11.40 -1.80
CA PRO A 370 -33.83 11.77 -1.35
C PRO A 370 -33.28 10.66 -0.46
N ARG A 371 -32.21 10.00 -0.90
CA ARG A 371 -31.41 9.10 -0.04
C ARG A 371 -30.71 9.89 1.08
N CYS A 372 -30.67 11.20 0.95
CA CYS A 372 -30.11 12.13 1.91
C CYS A 372 -31.11 13.24 2.24
N PHE A 373 -30.98 13.75 3.44
CA PHE A 373 -31.75 14.90 3.90
C PHE A 373 -31.35 16.16 3.12
N ASP A 374 -32.32 17.04 2.83
CA ASP A 374 -32.03 18.26 2.09
C ASP A 374 -31.24 19.29 2.90
N LEU A 375 -30.68 20.29 2.19
CA LEU A 375 -29.86 21.33 2.81
C LEU A 375 -30.68 22.22 3.73
N GLN A 376 -31.95 22.45 3.43
CA GLN A 376 -32.85 23.27 4.23
C GLN A 376 -33.08 22.59 5.59
N TYR A 377 -33.36 21.29 5.60
CA TYR A 377 -33.55 20.51 6.82
C TYR A 377 -32.24 20.44 7.67
N LYS A 378 -31.10 20.35 7.01
CA LYS A 378 -29.79 20.46 7.70
C LYS A 378 -29.65 21.80 8.43
N LYS A 379 -30.05 22.88 7.78
CA LYS A 379 -30.01 24.22 8.35
C LYS A 379 -30.93 24.35 9.55
N GLU A 380 -32.14 23.83 9.47
CA GLU A 380 -33.10 23.80 10.56
C GLU A 380 -32.62 23.04 11.78
N LEU A 381 -32.02 21.86 11.58
CA LEU A 381 -31.41 21.08 12.66
C LEU A 381 -30.24 21.82 13.30
N TRP A 382 -29.38 22.43 12.47
CA TRP A 382 -28.20 23.17 12.99
C TRP A 382 -28.60 24.44 13.75
N GLU A 383 -29.64 25.14 13.31
CA GLU A 383 -30.18 26.33 13.99
C GLU A 383 -30.89 25.94 15.30
N SER A 384 -31.54 24.78 15.35
CA SER A 384 -32.21 24.31 16.55
C SER A 384 -31.24 23.77 17.63
N ASP A 385 -30.30 22.94 17.25
CA ASP A 385 -29.26 22.41 18.14
C ASP A 385 -27.98 22.07 17.33
N PRO A 386 -26.98 22.95 17.35
CA PRO A 386 -25.71 22.72 16.61
C PRO A 386 -24.79 21.71 17.28
N THR A 387 -25.29 20.76 18.04
CA THR A 387 -24.48 19.76 18.75
C THR A 387 -24.40 18.46 17.97
N CYS A 388 -23.18 17.96 17.76
CA CYS A 388 -22.96 16.66 17.14
C CYS A 388 -23.44 15.54 18.07
N THR A 389 -24.41 14.73 17.60
CA THR A 389 -24.98 13.63 18.38
C THR A 389 -24.02 12.47 18.63
N ILE A 390 -22.91 12.39 17.87
CA ILE A 390 -21.91 11.33 18.02
C ILE A 390 -20.85 11.70 19.09
N CYS A 391 -20.29 12.91 19.03
CA CYS A 391 -19.20 13.29 19.95
C CYS A 391 -19.61 14.31 21.03
N GLY A 392 -20.85 14.86 20.98
CA GLY A 392 -21.34 15.83 21.95
C GLY A 392 -20.72 17.23 21.86
N GLN A 393 -19.88 17.49 20.86
CA GLN A 393 -19.26 18.80 20.65
C GLN A 393 -20.08 19.66 19.70
N ARG A 394 -19.97 20.99 19.88
CA ARG A 394 -20.65 21.96 19.04
C ARG A 394 -20.08 21.98 17.62
N ILE A 395 -20.96 22.05 16.63
CA ILE A 395 -20.65 22.25 15.21
C ILE A 395 -20.67 23.76 14.97
N HIS A 396 -19.48 24.37 14.79
CA HIS A 396 -19.34 25.82 14.68
C HIS A 396 -19.77 26.38 13.33
N LEU A 397 -19.55 25.64 12.26
CA LEU A 397 -19.94 26.02 10.91
C LEU A 397 -20.89 24.96 10.34
N ILE A 398 -21.94 25.40 9.68
CA ILE A 398 -22.93 24.50 9.06
C ILE A 398 -22.27 23.55 8.05
N ASP A 399 -21.18 23.99 7.40
CA ASP A 399 -20.43 23.18 6.44
C ASP A 399 -19.65 22.03 7.08
N ASP A 400 -19.37 22.12 8.38
CA ASP A 400 -18.73 21.04 9.14
C ASP A 400 -19.75 20.00 9.64
N GLY A 401 -21.04 20.29 9.50
CA GLY A 401 -22.13 19.38 9.85
C GLY A 401 -22.58 18.52 8.67
N GLU A 402 -23.08 17.34 8.98
CA GLU A 402 -23.84 16.45 8.09
C GLU A 402 -25.02 15.85 8.86
N ILE A 403 -26.13 15.56 8.14
CA ILE A 403 -27.21 14.77 8.72
C ILE A 403 -26.91 13.30 8.47
N ASP A 404 -26.86 12.53 9.53
CA ASP A 404 -26.70 11.09 9.50
C ASP A 404 -28.03 10.39 9.80
N HIS A 405 -28.20 9.18 9.26
CA HIS A 405 -29.33 8.32 9.59
C HIS A 405 -29.06 7.62 10.94
N ILE A 406 -29.98 7.69 11.87
CA ILE A 406 -29.91 6.95 13.14
C ILE A 406 -29.85 5.44 12.84
N ASP A 407 -30.86 4.96 12.10
CA ASP A 407 -30.83 3.65 11.47
C ASP A 407 -30.25 3.81 10.06
N HIS A 408 -29.08 3.29 9.83
CA HIS A 408 -28.34 3.52 8.59
C HIS A 408 -29.12 3.09 7.34
N TYR A 409 -29.05 3.91 6.29
CA TYR A 409 -29.73 3.65 5.01
C TYR A 409 -29.42 2.25 4.45
N TRP A 410 -28.16 1.83 4.50
CA TRP A 410 -27.73 0.50 4.05
C TRP A 410 -28.28 -0.66 4.91
N CYS A 411 -28.81 -0.38 6.11
CA CYS A 411 -29.55 -1.33 6.96
C CYS A 411 -31.07 -1.28 6.73
N GLY A 412 -31.55 -0.48 5.75
CA GLY A 412 -32.96 -0.29 5.47
C GLY A 412 -33.59 0.92 6.18
N GLY A 413 -32.79 1.77 6.83
CA GLY A 413 -33.26 3.02 7.44
C GLY A 413 -33.77 4.00 6.38
N LYS A 414 -34.95 4.60 6.60
CA LYS A 414 -35.55 5.55 5.67
C LYS A 414 -35.06 6.96 5.92
N THR A 415 -35.02 7.80 4.88
CA THR A 415 -34.73 9.23 4.96
C THR A 415 -35.95 10.00 5.43
N LEU A 416 -36.22 9.91 6.72
CA LEU A 416 -37.33 10.59 7.40
C LEU A 416 -36.77 11.46 8.53
N PRO A 417 -37.43 12.60 8.87
CA PRO A 417 -37.01 13.44 10.00
C PRO A 417 -36.83 12.69 11.32
N SER A 418 -37.64 11.66 11.58
CA SER A 418 -37.55 10.80 12.76
C SER A 418 -36.29 9.92 12.78
N ASN A 419 -35.64 9.73 11.64
CA ASN A 419 -34.41 8.94 11.48
C ASN A 419 -33.15 9.82 11.22
N ALA A 420 -33.29 11.14 11.42
CA ALA A 420 -32.22 12.11 11.17
C ALA A 420 -31.54 12.53 12.46
N ARG A 421 -30.22 12.70 12.41
CA ARG A 421 -29.43 13.31 13.48
C ARG A 421 -28.33 14.20 12.92
N LEU A 422 -28.07 15.33 13.56
CA LEU A 422 -27.00 16.22 13.19
C LEU A 422 -25.67 15.73 13.76
N THR A 423 -24.64 15.66 12.93
CA THR A 423 -23.31 15.16 13.30
C THR A 423 -22.23 16.02 12.64
N HIS A 424 -21.01 16.00 13.19
CA HIS A 424 -19.87 16.50 12.39
C HIS A 424 -19.68 15.63 11.17
N ARG A 425 -19.31 16.24 10.06
CA ARG A 425 -18.92 15.55 8.82
C ARG A 425 -17.86 14.46 9.06
N TYR A 426 -16.86 14.75 9.90
CA TYR A 426 -15.85 13.78 10.30
C TYR A 426 -16.46 12.60 11.09
N CYS A 427 -17.33 12.88 12.07
CA CYS A 427 -17.96 11.84 12.91
C CYS A 427 -18.83 10.91 12.10
N ASN A 428 -19.63 11.45 11.17
CA ASN A 428 -20.46 10.68 10.24
C ASN A 428 -19.60 9.77 9.35
N ARG A 429 -18.56 10.31 8.72
CA ARG A 429 -17.68 9.57 7.80
C ARG A 429 -16.84 8.51 8.48
N ALA A 430 -16.39 8.75 9.70
CA ALA A 430 -15.63 7.78 10.49
C ALA A 430 -16.48 6.56 10.86
N ARG A 431 -17.77 6.74 11.10
CA ARG A 431 -18.73 5.71 11.54
C ARG A 431 -18.14 4.78 12.60
N SER A 432 -17.28 5.30 13.48
CA SER A 432 -16.65 4.57 14.55
C SER A 432 -16.93 5.26 15.88
N ARG A 433 -17.20 4.49 16.91
CA ARG A 433 -17.38 5.00 18.28
C ARG A 433 -16.09 5.52 18.91
N GLU A 434 -14.94 5.25 18.30
CA GLU A 434 -13.63 5.72 18.78
C GLU A 434 -13.10 6.82 17.87
N ILE A 435 -13.41 8.06 18.19
CA ILE A 435 -12.70 9.24 17.66
C ILE A 435 -11.43 9.39 18.48
N LYS A 436 -10.25 9.26 17.85
CA LYS A 436 -8.97 9.46 18.54
C LYS A 436 -8.96 10.84 19.20
N GLY A 437 -8.92 10.87 20.54
CA GLY A 437 -8.80 12.09 21.34
C GLY A 437 -10.10 12.65 21.93
N VAL A 438 -11.27 12.07 21.63
CA VAL A 438 -12.54 12.52 22.21
C VAL A 438 -13.10 11.43 23.14
N LYS A 439 -13.21 11.73 24.43
CA LYS A 439 -13.99 10.90 25.36
C LYS A 439 -15.46 11.06 25.03
N VAL A 440 -16.10 10.02 24.45
CA VAL A 440 -17.55 9.98 24.29
C VAL A 440 -18.17 9.85 25.69
N ILE A 441 -18.85 10.90 26.14
CA ILE A 441 -19.66 10.84 27.37
C ILE A 441 -20.96 10.15 26.99
N ASN A 442 -21.03 8.84 27.20
CA ASN A 442 -22.28 8.10 27.07
C ASN A 442 -23.18 8.46 28.28
N LYS A 443 -24.20 9.27 28.05
CA LYS A 443 -25.39 9.32 28.88
C LYS A 443 -26.50 8.57 28.17
N THR A 444 -26.52 7.27 28.32
CA THR A 444 -27.73 6.42 28.35
C THR A 444 -27.30 5.03 28.78
N GLU A 445 -27.80 4.61 29.92
CA GLU A 445 -27.76 3.23 30.38
C GLU A 445 -28.55 2.35 29.40
N SER A 446 -27.85 1.67 28.50
CA SER A 446 -28.39 0.50 27.81
C SER A 446 -27.48 -0.69 28.11
N SER A 447 -28.08 -1.72 28.63
CA SER A 447 -27.51 -3.01 29.00
C SER A 447 -26.45 -3.46 27.97
N HIS A 448 -25.18 -3.37 28.34
CA HIS A 448 -24.07 -3.89 27.55
C HIS A 448 -24.12 -5.42 27.60
N ASN A 449 -24.50 -6.02 26.50
CA ASN A 449 -24.13 -7.43 26.27
C ASN A 449 -22.62 -7.47 26.06
N GLU A 450 -21.88 -7.74 27.12
CA GLU A 450 -20.46 -8.08 27.01
C GLU A 450 -20.26 -9.24 26.04
N PRO A 451 -19.22 -9.20 25.20
CA PRO A 451 -18.92 -10.33 24.32
C PRO A 451 -18.82 -11.63 25.11
N ASP A 452 -19.39 -12.72 24.62
CA ASP A 452 -19.48 -13.99 25.33
C ASP A 452 -18.11 -14.49 25.81
N TYR A 453 -17.03 -14.23 25.07
CA TYR A 453 -15.70 -14.60 25.52
C TYR A 453 -15.25 -13.83 26.77
N VAL A 454 -15.67 -12.58 26.97
CA VAL A 454 -15.33 -11.78 28.17
C VAL A 454 -15.99 -12.39 29.39
N LYS A 455 -17.27 -12.79 29.28
CA LYS A 455 -18.00 -13.48 30.33
C LYS A 455 -17.31 -14.80 30.67
N THR A 456 -16.97 -15.59 29.66
CA THR A 456 -16.29 -16.88 29.81
C THR A 456 -14.94 -16.75 30.53
N TYR A 457 -14.10 -15.80 30.10
CA TYR A 457 -12.79 -15.60 30.74
C TYR A 457 -12.89 -14.98 32.13
N ARG A 458 -13.93 -14.16 32.41
CA ARG A 458 -14.20 -13.65 33.76
C ARG A 458 -14.66 -14.76 34.72
N GLU A 459 -15.45 -15.72 34.25
CA GLU A 459 -15.77 -16.89 35.01
C GLU A 459 -14.54 -17.77 35.27
N MET A 460 -13.67 -17.91 34.26
CA MET A 460 -12.39 -18.63 34.44
C MET A 460 -11.49 -17.98 35.49
N LEU A 461 -11.55 -16.67 35.73
CA LEU A 461 -10.80 -16.01 36.81
C LEU A 461 -11.19 -16.47 38.19
N LYS A 462 -12.38 -17.07 38.38
CA LYS A 462 -12.82 -17.66 39.66
C LYS A 462 -12.14 -18.98 39.93
N ASN A 463 -11.63 -19.67 38.88
CA ASN A 463 -10.90 -20.94 39.03
C ASN A 463 -9.40 -20.66 39.15
N PRO A 464 -8.74 -20.99 40.28
CA PRO A 464 -7.31 -20.76 40.52
C PRO A 464 -6.37 -21.39 39.48
N ASP A 465 -6.80 -22.54 38.92
CA ASP A 465 -6.01 -23.31 37.96
C ASP A 465 -6.20 -22.89 36.51
N SER A 466 -7.10 -21.94 36.26
CA SER A 466 -7.33 -21.40 34.92
C SER A 466 -6.16 -20.55 34.42
N LEU A 467 -6.00 -20.47 33.11
CA LEU A 467 -4.95 -19.65 32.50
C LEU A 467 -5.03 -18.16 32.92
N PRO A 468 -6.19 -17.47 32.91
CA PRO A 468 -6.27 -16.09 33.35
C PRO A 468 -5.84 -15.89 34.80
N SER A 469 -6.23 -16.81 35.70
CA SER A 469 -5.87 -16.73 37.11
C SER A 469 -4.39 -16.96 37.36
N ARG A 470 -3.78 -17.94 36.68
CA ARG A 470 -2.35 -18.22 36.77
C ARG A 470 -1.53 -17.08 36.16
N MET A 471 -1.97 -16.49 35.04
CA MET A 471 -1.34 -15.30 34.47
C MET A 471 -1.39 -14.10 35.41
N LYS A 472 -2.55 -13.83 36.03
CA LYS A 472 -2.72 -12.78 37.02
C LYS A 472 -1.74 -12.96 38.20
N LYS A 473 -1.73 -14.17 38.78
CA LYS A 473 -0.85 -14.52 39.92
C LYS A 473 0.63 -14.30 39.56
N TYR A 474 1.04 -14.72 38.36
CA TYR A 474 2.41 -14.51 37.88
C TYR A 474 2.74 -13.02 37.72
N ILE A 475 1.87 -12.22 37.08
CA ILE A 475 2.08 -10.80 36.90
C ILE A 475 2.15 -10.07 38.26
N ASP A 476 1.29 -10.46 39.21
CA ASP A 476 1.31 -9.90 40.58
C ASP A 476 2.62 -10.23 41.32
N GLN A 477 3.21 -11.40 41.08
CA GLN A 477 4.49 -11.80 41.68
C GLN A 477 5.71 -11.04 41.11
N VAL A 478 5.73 -10.82 39.79
CA VAL A 478 6.89 -10.18 39.13
C VAL A 478 6.75 -8.65 39.04
N GLY A 479 5.58 -8.10 39.35
CA GLY A 479 5.25 -6.68 39.29
C GLY A 479 5.16 -6.13 37.88
N SER A 480 6.10 -6.43 37.00
CA SER A 480 6.05 -6.07 35.57
C SER A 480 6.75 -7.10 34.71
N VAL A 481 6.24 -7.29 33.49
CA VAL A 481 6.80 -8.25 32.51
C VAL A 481 6.56 -7.73 31.10
N THR A 482 7.50 -8.00 30.17
CA THR A 482 7.27 -7.69 28.74
C THR A 482 6.25 -8.69 28.17
N LEU A 483 5.46 -8.25 27.20
CA LEU A 483 4.48 -9.12 26.54
C LEU A 483 5.13 -10.40 25.95
N ARG A 484 6.34 -10.27 25.42
CA ARG A 484 7.14 -11.39 24.89
C ARG A 484 7.59 -12.34 26.00
N GLY A 485 8.03 -11.78 27.14
CA GLY A 485 8.39 -12.57 28.33
C GLY A 485 7.18 -13.32 28.90
N LEU A 486 6.03 -12.66 29.03
CA LEU A 486 4.80 -13.28 29.51
C LEU A 486 4.35 -14.44 28.61
N LYS A 487 4.40 -14.27 27.28
CA LYS A 487 4.08 -15.35 26.33
C LYS A 487 5.00 -16.56 26.52
N ARG A 488 6.31 -16.32 26.70
CA ARG A 488 7.28 -17.40 26.97
C ARG A 488 6.98 -18.13 28.27
N GLU A 489 6.70 -17.42 29.34
CA GLU A 489 6.36 -18.01 30.64
C GLU A 489 5.03 -18.78 30.60
N CYS A 490 4.04 -18.28 29.87
CA CYS A 490 2.78 -19.00 29.67
C CYS A 490 2.99 -20.38 29.02
N VAL A 491 3.91 -20.47 28.06
CA VAL A 491 4.23 -21.75 27.39
C VAL A 491 5.09 -22.64 28.28
N GLN A 492 6.13 -22.10 28.92
CA GLN A 492 7.10 -22.90 29.66
C GLN A 492 6.62 -23.35 31.04
N ARG A 493 5.93 -22.47 31.78
CA ARG A 493 5.57 -22.71 33.18
C ARG A 493 4.07 -22.80 33.43
N LEU A 494 3.25 -22.14 32.63
CA LEU A 494 1.81 -22.13 32.82
C LEU A 494 1.07 -23.14 31.94
N GLY A 495 1.80 -24.01 31.22
CA GLY A 495 1.26 -25.15 30.49
C GLY A 495 0.41 -24.80 29.26
N CYS A 496 0.65 -23.63 28.64
CA CYS A 496 -0.02 -23.26 27.39
C CYS A 496 0.64 -23.93 26.18
N LYS A 497 -0.13 -24.52 25.28
CA LYS A 497 0.37 -24.92 23.95
C LYS A 497 0.61 -23.69 23.08
N ILE A 498 1.60 -23.76 22.18
CA ILE A 498 1.98 -22.65 21.27
C ILE A 498 0.79 -22.17 20.43
N GLU A 499 -0.14 -23.06 20.11
CA GLU A 499 -1.36 -22.79 19.34
C GLU A 499 -2.39 -21.89 20.07
N THR A 500 -2.22 -21.64 21.36
CA THR A 500 -3.16 -20.87 22.20
C THR A 500 -2.79 -19.39 22.36
N SER A 501 -2.03 -18.80 21.45
CA SER A 501 -1.67 -17.36 21.50
C SER A 501 -2.90 -16.44 21.59
N GLY A 502 -4.03 -16.84 21.02
CA GLY A 502 -5.33 -16.18 21.15
C GLY A 502 -5.87 -16.15 22.58
N SER A 503 -5.70 -17.24 23.32
CA SER A 503 -6.15 -17.37 24.72
C SER A 503 -5.36 -16.47 25.68
N ILE A 504 -4.06 -16.29 25.44
CA ILE A 504 -3.21 -15.37 26.21
C ILE A 504 -3.65 -13.92 25.97
N GLY A 505 -3.94 -13.56 24.72
CA GLY A 505 -4.44 -12.24 24.36
C GLY A 505 -5.81 -11.93 24.96
N ALA A 506 -6.73 -12.90 24.93
CA ALA A 506 -8.05 -12.78 25.53
C ALA A 506 -7.97 -12.64 27.07
N SER A 507 -7.14 -13.48 27.72
CA SER A 507 -6.89 -13.41 29.17
C SER A 507 -6.35 -12.04 29.59
N LEU A 508 -5.35 -11.51 28.87
CA LEU A 508 -4.79 -10.16 29.13
C LEU A 508 -5.82 -9.06 28.94
N ARG A 509 -6.68 -9.17 27.94
CA ARG A 509 -7.74 -8.17 27.69
C ARG A 509 -8.73 -8.12 28.84
N VAL A 510 -9.15 -9.27 29.35
CA VAL A 510 -10.05 -9.35 30.52
C VAL A 510 -9.37 -8.81 31.77
N LEU A 511 -8.13 -9.21 32.06
CA LEU A 511 -7.36 -8.70 33.19
C LEU A 511 -7.18 -7.15 33.13
N LYS A 512 -7.06 -6.59 31.93
CA LYS A 512 -7.01 -5.15 31.72
C LYS A 512 -8.38 -4.49 31.94
N LEU A 513 -9.45 -5.07 31.40
CA LEU A 513 -10.83 -4.57 31.56
C LEU A 513 -11.25 -4.54 33.03
N ASP A 514 -10.89 -5.56 33.78
CA ASP A 514 -11.20 -5.68 35.20
C ASP A 514 -10.20 -4.94 36.11
N GLY A 515 -9.30 -4.12 35.53
CA GLY A 515 -8.38 -3.26 36.26
C GLY A 515 -7.27 -4.01 37.01
N HIS A 516 -7.00 -5.26 36.69
CA HIS A 516 -5.95 -6.05 37.36
C HIS A 516 -4.55 -5.80 36.80
N VAL A 517 -4.45 -5.33 35.55
CA VAL A 517 -3.17 -5.01 34.90
C VAL A 517 -3.28 -3.75 34.06
N THR A 518 -2.16 -3.03 33.93
CA THR A 518 -1.98 -1.95 32.96
C THR A 518 -0.98 -2.37 31.89
N ILE A 519 -1.18 -1.94 30.65
CA ILE A 519 -0.32 -2.28 29.51
C ILE A 519 0.16 -0.97 28.88
N THR A 520 1.49 -0.75 28.84
CA THR A 520 2.12 0.43 28.25
C THR A 520 3.16 0.03 27.20
N GLY A 521 3.49 0.95 26.28
CA GLY A 521 4.50 0.73 25.24
C GLY A 521 3.93 0.38 23.87
N ARG A 522 4.81 0.36 22.85
CA ARG A 522 4.46 0.07 21.45
C ARG A 522 4.83 -1.37 21.08
N ALA A 523 3.96 -2.01 20.31
CA ALA A 523 4.15 -3.33 19.66
C ALA A 523 4.96 -4.37 20.48
N GLU A 524 6.21 -4.65 20.12
CA GLU A 524 7.04 -5.70 20.73
C GLU A 524 7.55 -5.36 22.14
N ASP A 525 7.63 -4.06 22.50
CA ASP A 525 8.12 -3.58 23.81
C ASP A 525 7.00 -3.33 24.83
N LYS A 526 5.79 -3.82 24.55
CA LYS A 526 4.67 -3.68 25.51
C LYS A 526 5.03 -4.34 26.83
N LYS A 527 4.93 -3.55 27.93
CA LYS A 527 5.06 -4.03 29.30
C LYS A 527 3.70 -4.14 29.94
N VAL A 528 3.50 -5.20 30.69
CA VAL A 528 2.31 -5.48 31.48
C VAL A 528 2.69 -5.29 32.95
N PHE A 529 1.97 -4.44 33.66
CA PHE A 529 2.19 -4.13 35.06
C PHE A 529 1.03 -4.61 35.91
N SER A 530 1.32 -5.14 37.11
CA SER A 530 0.29 -5.39 38.12
C SER A 530 -0.20 -4.05 38.69
N THR A 531 -1.51 -3.91 38.88
CA THR A 531 -2.09 -2.75 39.56
C THR A 531 -1.95 -2.79 41.08
N ARG A 532 -1.54 -3.95 41.65
CA ARG A 532 -1.31 -4.11 43.09
C ARG A 532 -0.01 -3.49 43.60
N THR A 533 0.95 -3.21 42.72
CA THR A 533 2.25 -2.61 43.10
C THR A 533 2.25 -1.09 43.17
N SER A 534 1.09 -0.43 43.04
CA SER A 534 0.93 1.04 43.08
C SER A 534 0.32 1.52 44.39
N LYS A 535 0.69 0.93 45.52
CA LYS A 535 0.40 1.48 46.87
C LYS A 535 1.69 1.61 47.66
#